data_9902476798170b1585e3f6dee5260c19
#
_entry.id   9902476798170b1585e3f6dee5260c19
#
_cell.length_a   1.000
_cell.length_b   1.000
_cell.length_c   1.000
_cell.angle_alpha   90.00
_cell.angle_beta   90.00
_cell.angle_gamma   90.00
#
_symmetry.space_group_name_H-M   'P 1'
#
loop_
_entity.id
_entity.type
_entity.pdbx_description
1 polymer ?
#
loop_
_entity_poly.entity_id
_entity_poly.type
_entity_poly.pdbx_seq_one_letter_code
_entity_poly.pdbx_strand_id
1 'polypeptide(L)'
;MLSKLFNKIIQLSPTIRRAIWKWWYQKLAKKHEGKNWRFMNYGYAPLNGSMPIELQSEEDEEDRYFIQLYHHAAQSADPNGKRILEVGSGRGGGSWYVASYLNPAHMTGLDYSENAVGLANQFFNEDNLDYVQGDAESLPFEAETFDAVINVESSHCYGSMESFVGEVKRVLKPGGIFSWVDLRGADDVDALETVFKHSGLTIVKEEVITENVLKALDGITNRKEK
;
A
#
# COMPACT_ATOMS: atom_id res chain seq x y z
N MET A 1 -10.30 23.32 15.34
CA MET A 1 -9.42 23.41 16.53
C MET A 1 -8.92 22.03 16.96
N LEU A 2 -9.78 21.03 17.11
CA LEU A 2 -9.39 19.63 17.44
C LEU A 2 -8.41 19.00 16.43
N SER A 3 -8.60 19.22 15.13
CA SER A 3 -7.70 18.66 14.10
C SER A 3 -6.27 19.23 14.16
N LYS A 4 -6.11 20.52 14.47
CA LYS A 4 -4.78 21.15 14.62
C LYS A 4 -4.07 20.66 15.90
N LEU A 5 -4.82 20.38 16.98
CA LEU A 5 -4.26 19.81 18.20
C LEU A 5 -3.87 18.35 18.01
N PHE A 6 -4.70 17.57 17.31
CA PHE A 6 -4.44 16.19 16.95
C PHE A 6 -3.17 16.06 16.09
N ASN A 7 -3.02 16.88 15.04
CA ASN A 7 -1.81 16.90 14.21
C ASN A 7 -0.55 17.27 15.01
N LYS A 8 -0.64 18.22 15.97
CA LYS A 8 0.50 18.54 16.84
C LYS A 8 0.90 17.40 17.77
N ILE A 9 -0.06 16.64 18.31
CA ILE A 9 0.20 15.50 19.19
C ILE A 9 0.86 14.36 18.40
N ILE A 10 0.43 14.11 17.16
CA ILE A 10 1.01 13.11 16.26
C ILE A 10 2.45 13.45 15.88
N GLN A 11 2.77 14.74 15.72
CA GLN A 11 4.12 15.21 15.40
C GLN A 11 5.10 15.14 16.58
N LEU A 12 4.61 15.03 17.82
CA LEU A 12 5.48 15.07 19.03
C LEU A 12 6.21 13.77 19.34
N SER A 13 5.73 12.60 18.90
CA SER A 13 6.38 11.31 19.16
C SER A 13 5.98 10.23 18.16
N PRO A 14 6.96 9.56 17.53
CA PRO A 14 6.71 8.42 16.63
C PRO A 14 5.89 7.31 17.31
N THR A 15 6.14 7.02 18.58
CA THR A 15 5.44 6.01 19.37
C THR A 15 3.96 6.36 19.56
N ILE A 16 3.66 7.63 19.84
CA ILE A 16 2.28 8.11 20.00
C ILE A 16 1.56 8.05 18.64
N ARG A 17 2.21 8.46 17.57
CA ARG A 17 1.68 8.38 16.20
C ARG A 17 1.28 6.95 15.85
N ARG A 18 2.19 5.97 16.06
CA ARG A 18 1.91 4.53 15.85
C ARG A 18 0.72 4.05 16.68
N ALA A 19 0.66 4.38 17.97
CA ALA A 19 -0.41 3.95 18.85
C ALA A 19 -1.78 4.51 18.41
N ILE A 20 -1.84 5.76 17.99
CA ILE A 20 -3.06 6.41 17.51
C ILE A 20 -3.52 5.79 16.20
N TRP A 21 -2.61 5.63 15.22
CA TRP A 21 -2.94 5.00 13.95
C TRP A 21 -3.38 3.55 14.13
N LYS A 22 -2.68 2.76 14.97
CA LYS A 22 -3.10 1.39 15.34
C LYS A 22 -4.53 1.35 15.87
N TRP A 23 -4.83 2.20 16.86
CA TRP A 23 -6.17 2.27 17.45
C TRP A 23 -7.22 2.67 16.41
N TRP A 24 -6.91 3.65 15.57
CA TRP A 24 -7.80 4.14 14.52
C TRP A 24 -8.10 3.04 13.48
N TYR A 25 -7.08 2.40 12.92
CA TYR A 25 -7.26 1.34 11.93
C TYR A 25 -7.98 0.11 12.50
N GLN A 26 -7.67 -0.32 13.70
CA GLN A 26 -8.42 -1.39 14.38
C GLN A 26 -9.89 -1.04 14.55
N LYS A 27 -10.20 0.21 14.93
CA LYS A 27 -11.58 0.68 15.08
C LYS A 27 -12.30 0.79 13.73
N LEU A 28 -11.60 1.24 12.71
CA LEU A 28 -12.12 1.39 11.35
C LEU A 28 -12.44 0.02 10.74
N ALA A 29 -11.55 -0.96 10.90
CA ALA A 29 -11.77 -2.34 10.46
C ALA A 29 -13.02 -2.96 11.11
N LYS A 30 -13.23 -2.76 12.42
CA LYS A 30 -14.43 -3.23 13.12
C LYS A 30 -15.72 -2.54 12.69
N LYS A 31 -15.67 -1.27 12.31
CA LYS A 31 -16.89 -0.50 11.94
C LYS A 31 -17.42 -0.89 10.57
N HIS A 32 -16.57 -1.40 9.69
CA HIS A 32 -16.87 -1.73 8.29
C HIS A 32 -16.49 -3.18 7.98
N GLU A 33 -17.12 -4.14 8.65
CA GLU A 33 -16.88 -5.59 8.48
C GLU A 33 -17.36 -6.13 7.11
N GLY A 34 -18.00 -5.30 6.29
CA GLY A 34 -18.52 -5.70 4.98
C GLY A 34 -17.44 -5.87 3.90
N LYS A 35 -17.69 -6.80 2.96
CA LYS A 35 -16.82 -7.11 1.82
C LYS A 35 -16.66 -5.92 0.85
N ASN A 36 -17.60 -4.98 0.86
CA ASN A 36 -17.68 -3.87 -0.09
C ASN A 36 -16.61 -2.77 0.10
N TRP A 37 -15.71 -2.89 1.06
CA TRP A 37 -14.60 -1.96 1.26
C TRP A 37 -13.27 -2.70 1.22
N ARG A 38 -12.85 -3.05 0.01
CA ARG A 38 -11.63 -3.84 -0.24
C ARG A 38 -10.35 -2.99 -0.22
N PHE A 39 -10.44 -1.73 -0.65
CA PHE A 39 -9.30 -0.84 -0.87
C PHE A 39 -9.33 0.37 0.07
N MET A 40 -8.14 0.86 0.43
CA MET A 40 -7.94 1.99 1.34
C MET A 40 -6.98 3.04 0.76
N ASN A 41 -6.95 3.19 -0.57
CA ASN A 41 -6.14 4.16 -1.29
C ASN A 41 -7.02 5.22 -1.98
N TYR A 42 -6.40 6.30 -2.47
CA TYR A 42 -7.10 7.39 -3.17
C TYR A 42 -7.35 7.13 -4.66
N GLY A 43 -6.75 6.07 -5.21
CA GLY A 43 -6.90 5.69 -6.59
C GLY A 43 -5.96 6.41 -7.56
N TYR A 44 -6.00 5.95 -8.81
CA TYR A 44 -5.22 6.48 -9.93
C TYR A 44 -6.08 6.49 -11.19
N ALA A 45 -6.02 7.56 -11.98
CA ALA A 45 -6.63 7.66 -13.30
C ALA A 45 -5.62 8.17 -14.33
N PRO A 46 -5.35 7.44 -15.43
CA PRO A 46 -4.48 7.91 -16.50
C PRO A 46 -4.99 9.23 -17.08
N LEU A 47 -4.09 10.21 -17.25
CA LEU A 47 -4.47 11.55 -17.74
C LEU A 47 -4.94 11.52 -19.20
N ASN A 48 -4.41 10.61 -20.01
CA ASN A 48 -4.78 10.40 -21.40
C ASN A 48 -6.13 9.68 -21.59
N GLY A 49 -6.83 9.31 -20.49
CA GLY A 49 -8.12 8.62 -20.53
C GLY A 49 -8.03 7.14 -20.91
N SER A 50 -6.84 6.55 -21.02
CA SER A 50 -6.69 5.12 -21.27
C SER A 50 -7.28 4.28 -20.12
N MET A 51 -7.70 3.06 -20.44
CA MET A 51 -8.14 2.05 -19.48
C MET A 51 -7.15 0.88 -19.52
N PRO A 52 -6.03 0.93 -18.79
CA PRO A 52 -4.92 -0.01 -18.97
C PRO A 52 -5.23 -1.43 -18.49
N ILE A 53 -6.36 -1.63 -17.79
CA ILE A 53 -6.70 -2.92 -17.16
C ILE A 53 -8.08 -3.36 -17.66
N GLU A 54 -8.16 -4.59 -18.14
CA GLU A 54 -9.41 -5.29 -18.33
C GLU A 54 -9.81 -5.96 -17.01
N LEU A 55 -10.92 -5.54 -16.43
CA LEU A 55 -11.41 -6.05 -15.15
C LEU A 55 -12.42 -7.17 -15.38
N GLN A 56 -12.45 -8.16 -14.46
CA GLN A 56 -13.16 -9.43 -14.66
C GLN A 56 -14.60 -9.39 -14.13
N SER A 57 -14.96 -8.39 -13.31
CA SER A 57 -16.28 -8.31 -12.70
C SER A 57 -16.79 -6.88 -12.59
N GLU A 58 -18.11 -6.71 -12.38
CA GLU A 58 -18.73 -5.42 -12.11
C GLU A 58 -18.23 -4.85 -10.76
N GLU A 59 -17.99 -5.71 -9.74
CA GLU A 59 -17.45 -5.31 -8.46
C GLU A 59 -16.05 -4.70 -8.62
N ASP A 60 -15.22 -5.26 -9.49
CA ASP A 60 -13.89 -4.71 -9.77
C ASP A 60 -13.96 -3.40 -10.54
N GLU A 61 -14.98 -3.24 -11.41
CA GLU A 61 -15.25 -1.98 -12.09
C GLU A 61 -15.64 -0.87 -11.10
N GLU A 62 -16.37 -1.18 -10.03
CA GLU A 62 -16.67 -0.22 -8.97
C GLU A 62 -15.38 0.27 -8.28
N ASP A 63 -14.41 -0.63 -8.09
CA ASP A 63 -13.12 -0.36 -7.47
C ASP A 63 -12.01 0.06 -8.46
N ARG A 64 -12.35 0.26 -9.75
CA ARG A 64 -11.39 0.50 -10.85
C ARG A 64 -10.27 1.47 -10.51
N TYR A 65 -10.58 2.64 -9.96
CA TYR A 65 -9.55 3.65 -9.67
C TYR A 65 -8.58 3.19 -8.58
N PHE A 66 -9.08 2.47 -7.57
CA PHE A 66 -8.25 1.91 -6.50
C PHE A 66 -7.34 0.80 -7.04
N ILE A 67 -7.87 -0.07 -7.88
CA ILE A 67 -7.14 -1.13 -8.60
C ILE A 67 -6.08 -0.52 -9.51
N GLN A 68 -6.39 0.56 -10.22
CA GLN A 68 -5.44 1.23 -11.11
C GLN A 68 -4.21 1.79 -10.37
N LEU A 69 -4.34 2.22 -9.11
CA LEU A 69 -3.17 2.63 -8.32
C LEU A 69 -2.26 1.45 -8.00
N TYR A 70 -2.83 0.29 -7.63
CA TYR A 70 -2.07 -0.94 -7.44
C TYR A 70 -1.42 -1.43 -8.72
N HIS A 71 -2.13 -1.37 -9.83
CA HIS A 71 -1.57 -1.70 -11.14
C HIS A 71 -0.37 -0.83 -11.48
N HIS A 72 -0.51 0.49 -11.31
CA HIS A 72 0.57 1.45 -11.54
C HIS A 72 1.80 1.15 -10.66
N ALA A 73 1.60 0.88 -9.38
CA ALA A 73 2.66 0.51 -8.47
C ALA A 73 3.31 -0.84 -8.87
N ALA A 74 2.49 -1.86 -9.15
CA ALA A 74 2.98 -3.22 -9.42
C ALA A 74 3.72 -3.36 -10.76
N GLN A 75 3.41 -2.54 -11.77
CA GLN A 75 4.08 -2.61 -13.08
C GLN A 75 5.60 -2.55 -12.99
N SER A 76 6.15 -1.69 -12.11
CA SER A 76 7.60 -1.57 -11.94
C SER A 76 8.24 -2.80 -11.28
N ALA A 77 7.45 -3.55 -10.51
CA ALA A 77 7.88 -4.79 -9.85
C ALA A 77 7.86 -6.01 -10.78
N ASP A 78 7.09 -5.93 -11.91
CA ASP A 78 6.88 -7.06 -12.84
C ASP A 78 6.55 -8.36 -12.08
N PRO A 79 5.35 -8.51 -11.52
CA PRO A 79 5.02 -9.57 -10.56
C PRO A 79 5.04 -10.98 -11.12
N ASN A 80 4.90 -11.17 -12.44
CA ASN A 80 4.72 -12.46 -13.06
C ASN A 80 5.81 -13.48 -12.66
N GLY A 81 5.38 -14.59 -12.05
CA GLY A 81 6.25 -15.66 -11.60
C GLY A 81 7.17 -15.34 -10.40
N LYS A 82 6.98 -14.20 -9.74
CA LYS A 82 7.81 -13.71 -8.63
C LYS A 82 7.15 -13.89 -7.27
N ARG A 83 7.96 -13.90 -6.21
CA ARG A 83 7.51 -13.79 -4.82
C ARG A 83 7.42 -12.33 -4.43
N ILE A 84 6.22 -11.86 -4.15
CA ILE A 84 5.92 -10.45 -3.88
C ILE A 84 5.48 -10.28 -2.43
N LEU A 85 5.94 -9.23 -1.78
CA LEU A 85 5.45 -8.76 -0.49
C LEU A 85 4.76 -7.41 -0.65
N GLU A 86 3.55 -7.27 -0.14
CA GLU A 86 2.97 -5.95 0.14
C GLU A 86 3.11 -5.65 1.63
N VAL A 87 3.70 -4.49 1.97
CA VAL A 87 3.78 -4.01 3.36
C VAL A 87 2.73 -2.94 3.56
N GLY A 88 1.86 -3.14 4.55
CA GLY A 88 0.70 -2.29 4.80
C GLY A 88 -0.48 -2.66 3.90
N SER A 89 -0.80 -3.95 3.81
CA SER A 89 -1.86 -4.48 2.92
C SER A 89 -3.27 -4.09 3.33
N GLY A 90 -3.45 -3.54 4.52
CA GLY A 90 -4.75 -3.09 5.01
C GLY A 90 -5.80 -4.19 4.94
N ARG A 91 -6.85 -3.97 4.16
CA ARG A 91 -7.97 -4.91 3.98
C ARG A 91 -7.73 -5.97 2.91
N GLY A 92 -6.55 -5.99 2.30
CA GLY A 92 -6.10 -7.05 1.41
C GLY A 92 -6.44 -6.88 -0.08
N GLY A 93 -7.26 -5.89 -0.47
CA GLY A 93 -7.68 -5.74 -1.86
C GLY A 93 -6.53 -5.55 -2.85
N GLY A 94 -5.45 -4.87 -2.43
CA GLY A 94 -4.26 -4.67 -3.24
C GLY A 94 -3.49 -5.96 -3.49
N SER A 95 -3.18 -6.71 -2.43
CA SER A 95 -2.53 -8.01 -2.54
C SER A 95 -3.38 -8.99 -3.36
N TRP A 96 -4.70 -9.01 -3.14
CA TRP A 96 -5.62 -9.81 -3.93
C TRP A 96 -5.55 -9.43 -5.43
N TYR A 97 -5.57 -8.14 -5.75
CA TYR A 97 -5.46 -7.70 -7.14
C TYR A 97 -4.16 -8.21 -7.79
N VAL A 98 -3.02 -8.08 -7.09
CA VAL A 98 -1.74 -8.56 -7.62
C VAL A 98 -1.77 -10.09 -7.82
N ALA A 99 -2.30 -10.85 -6.85
CA ALA A 99 -2.38 -12.31 -6.91
C ALA A 99 -3.27 -12.78 -8.06
N SER A 100 -4.47 -12.18 -8.23
CA SER A 100 -5.49 -12.63 -9.18
C SER A 100 -5.23 -12.16 -10.62
N TYR A 101 -4.61 -10.98 -10.81
CA TYR A 101 -4.48 -10.35 -12.12
C TYR A 101 -3.06 -10.36 -12.70
N LEU A 102 -2.02 -10.45 -11.86
CA LEU A 102 -0.64 -10.26 -12.30
C LEU A 102 0.24 -11.52 -12.20
N ASN A 103 -0.39 -12.66 -11.86
CA ASN A 103 0.20 -14.00 -11.89
C ASN A 103 1.56 -14.12 -11.15
N PRO A 104 1.70 -13.64 -9.91
CA PRO A 104 2.90 -13.90 -9.12
C PRO A 104 3.04 -15.38 -8.77
N ALA A 105 4.27 -15.87 -8.54
CA ALA A 105 4.47 -17.20 -7.99
C ALA A 105 3.88 -17.29 -6.58
N HIS A 106 3.96 -16.22 -5.81
CA HIS A 106 3.32 -16.09 -4.50
C HIS A 106 3.22 -14.62 -4.09
N MET A 107 2.10 -14.24 -3.51
CA MET A 107 1.82 -12.92 -2.96
C MET A 107 1.61 -13.01 -1.45
N THR A 108 2.34 -12.22 -0.68
CA THR A 108 2.14 -12.09 0.76
C THR A 108 1.74 -10.65 1.09
N GLY A 109 0.59 -10.46 1.73
CA GLY A 109 0.17 -9.19 2.29
C GLY A 109 0.52 -9.12 3.78
N LEU A 110 1.24 -8.08 4.21
CA LEU A 110 1.54 -7.87 5.62
C LEU A 110 0.85 -6.61 6.12
N ASP A 111 0.16 -6.70 7.25
CA ASP A 111 -0.40 -5.54 7.95
C ASP A 111 -0.19 -5.62 9.46
N TYR A 112 -0.13 -4.44 10.09
CA TYR A 112 0.04 -4.33 11.53
C TYR A 112 -1.23 -4.70 12.32
N SER A 113 -2.39 -4.56 11.69
CA SER A 113 -3.70 -4.80 12.28
C SER A 113 -4.12 -6.26 12.14
N GLU A 114 -4.13 -7.00 13.25
CA GLU A 114 -4.66 -8.37 13.31
C GLU A 114 -6.10 -8.47 12.75
N ASN A 115 -6.94 -7.49 13.02
CA ASN A 115 -8.32 -7.46 12.50
C ASN A 115 -8.34 -7.30 10.97
N ALA A 116 -7.47 -6.47 10.39
CA ALA A 116 -7.39 -6.30 8.94
C ALA A 116 -6.91 -7.60 8.26
N VAL A 117 -5.86 -8.22 8.80
CA VAL A 117 -5.34 -9.51 8.35
C VAL A 117 -6.41 -10.62 8.44
N GLY A 118 -7.14 -10.67 9.57
CA GLY A 118 -8.24 -11.63 9.74
C GLY A 118 -9.35 -11.48 8.69
N LEU A 119 -9.74 -10.23 8.38
CA LEU A 119 -10.72 -9.94 7.34
C LEU A 119 -10.17 -10.27 5.94
N ALA A 120 -8.92 -9.91 5.66
CA ALA A 120 -8.30 -10.20 4.37
C ALA A 120 -8.24 -11.71 4.10
N ASN A 121 -7.79 -12.53 5.06
CA ASN A 121 -7.81 -13.98 4.97
C ASN A 121 -9.22 -14.58 4.86
N GLN A 122 -10.24 -13.92 5.36
CA GLN A 122 -11.63 -14.36 5.22
C GLN A 122 -12.21 -14.07 3.83
N PHE A 123 -11.83 -12.94 3.22
CA PHE A 123 -12.44 -12.47 1.99
C PHE A 123 -11.68 -12.87 0.73
N PHE A 124 -10.36 -13.04 0.81
CA PHE A 124 -9.50 -13.34 -0.31
C PHE A 124 -8.77 -14.66 -0.07
N ASN A 125 -9.02 -15.62 -0.95
CA ASN A 125 -8.64 -17.03 -0.71
C ASN A 125 -8.04 -17.65 -1.98
N GLU A 126 -7.08 -16.93 -2.60
CA GLU A 126 -6.36 -17.42 -3.77
C GLU A 126 -5.24 -18.38 -3.34
N ASP A 127 -4.97 -19.42 -4.10
CA ASP A 127 -3.96 -20.44 -3.78
C ASP A 127 -2.54 -19.88 -3.65
N ASN A 128 -2.26 -18.73 -4.30
CA ASN A 128 -0.97 -18.06 -4.30
C ASN A 128 -0.92 -16.80 -3.42
N LEU A 129 -1.87 -16.65 -2.47
CA LEU A 129 -2.01 -15.46 -1.63
C LEU A 129 -2.15 -15.84 -0.16
N ASP A 130 -1.38 -15.18 0.70
CA ASP A 130 -1.58 -15.22 2.15
C ASP A 130 -1.45 -13.83 2.78
N TYR A 131 -2.05 -13.66 3.96
CA TYR A 131 -1.93 -12.45 4.76
C TYR A 131 -1.39 -12.78 6.14
N VAL A 132 -0.39 -11.99 6.57
CA VAL A 132 0.28 -12.17 7.85
C VAL A 132 0.28 -10.88 8.66
N GLN A 133 0.16 -11.01 9.98
CA GLN A 133 0.33 -9.88 10.86
C GLN A 133 1.81 -9.60 11.07
N GLY A 134 2.23 -8.32 10.97
CA GLY A 134 3.61 -7.94 11.23
C GLY A 134 3.80 -6.43 11.32
N ASP A 135 5.00 -6.06 11.77
CA ASP A 135 5.43 -4.68 11.87
C ASP A 135 6.30 -4.34 10.64
N ALA A 136 5.96 -3.28 9.91
CA ALA A 136 6.73 -2.81 8.77
C ALA A 136 8.18 -2.45 9.12
N GLU A 137 8.42 -2.04 10.37
CA GLU A 137 9.75 -1.65 10.88
C GLU A 137 10.54 -2.84 11.47
N SER A 138 9.95 -4.06 11.46
CA SER A 138 10.57 -5.32 11.89
C SER A 138 9.84 -6.48 11.20
N LEU A 139 10.13 -6.68 9.92
CA LEU A 139 9.45 -7.66 9.07
C LEU A 139 9.76 -9.10 9.52
N PRO A 140 8.73 -9.96 9.72
CA PRO A 140 8.89 -11.32 10.22
C PRO A 140 9.32 -12.31 9.12
N PHE A 141 10.23 -11.87 8.24
CA PHE A 141 10.74 -12.67 7.13
C PHE A 141 12.26 -12.74 7.15
N GLU A 142 12.81 -13.81 6.60
CA GLU A 142 14.24 -13.93 6.39
C GLU A 142 14.76 -12.93 5.35
N ALA A 143 16.06 -12.65 5.40
CA ALA A 143 16.70 -11.83 4.37
C ALA A 143 16.57 -12.47 2.98
N GLU A 144 16.57 -11.63 1.95
CA GLU A 144 16.58 -12.07 0.54
C GLU A 144 15.45 -13.06 0.19
N THR A 145 14.26 -12.85 0.75
CA THR A 145 13.08 -13.72 0.54
C THR A 145 12.28 -13.34 -0.69
N PHE A 146 12.13 -12.03 -0.97
CA PHE A 146 11.20 -11.52 -1.98
C PHE A 146 11.92 -10.97 -3.21
N ASP A 147 11.31 -11.18 -4.37
CA ASP A 147 11.77 -10.60 -5.64
C ASP A 147 11.33 -9.14 -5.78
N ALA A 148 10.21 -8.79 -5.17
CA ALA A 148 9.77 -7.41 -5.07
C ALA A 148 8.97 -7.14 -3.78
N VAL A 149 9.02 -5.87 -3.34
CA VAL A 149 8.19 -5.33 -2.26
C VAL A 149 7.35 -4.19 -2.82
N ILE A 150 6.07 -4.18 -2.50
CA ILE A 150 5.12 -3.11 -2.87
C ILE A 150 4.64 -2.43 -1.58
N ASN A 151 4.52 -1.11 -1.60
CA ASN A 151 3.92 -0.34 -0.51
C ASN A 151 3.07 0.77 -1.13
N VAL A 152 1.76 0.76 -0.82
CA VAL A 152 0.81 1.71 -1.37
C VAL A 152 0.09 2.43 -0.24
N GLU A 153 0.29 3.75 -0.17
CA GLU A 153 -0.41 4.68 0.74
C GLU A 153 -0.51 4.20 2.21
N SER A 154 0.59 3.69 2.76
CA SER A 154 0.60 3.21 4.16
C SER A 154 1.78 3.73 4.97
N SER A 155 2.93 3.99 4.35
CA SER A 155 4.16 4.33 5.09
C SER A 155 4.14 5.71 5.74
N HIS A 156 3.21 6.60 5.35
CA HIS A 156 2.98 7.86 6.07
C HIS A 156 2.50 7.65 7.53
N CYS A 157 2.01 6.45 7.87
CA CYS A 157 1.59 6.07 9.22
C CYS A 157 2.72 5.45 10.06
N TYR A 158 3.88 5.15 9.48
CA TYR A 158 4.96 4.44 10.18
C TYR A 158 5.73 5.35 11.13
N GLY A 159 6.40 4.74 12.09
CA GLY A 159 7.21 5.44 13.09
C GLY A 159 8.53 5.93 12.52
N SER A 160 9.21 5.08 11.75
CA SER A 160 10.51 5.36 11.13
C SER A 160 10.55 4.85 9.69
N MET A 161 10.70 5.79 8.75
CA MET A 161 10.95 5.44 7.34
C MET A 161 12.30 4.77 7.15
N GLU A 162 13.32 5.15 7.90
CA GLU A 162 14.64 4.54 7.84
C GLU A 162 14.58 3.05 8.22
N SER A 163 13.89 2.73 9.34
CA SER A 163 13.71 1.34 9.78
C SER A 163 12.94 0.54 8.75
N PHE A 164 11.83 1.09 8.24
CA PHE A 164 11.02 0.45 7.21
C PHE A 164 11.81 0.16 5.93
N VAL A 165 12.49 1.16 5.37
CA VAL A 165 13.27 0.99 4.13
C VAL A 165 14.47 0.04 4.36
N GLY A 166 15.06 0.06 5.56
CA GLY A 166 16.10 -0.89 5.96
C GLY A 166 15.60 -2.34 5.96
N GLU A 167 14.41 -2.60 6.48
CA GLU A 167 13.77 -3.91 6.47
C GLU A 167 13.37 -4.34 5.06
N VAL A 168 12.81 -3.43 4.24
CA VAL A 168 12.55 -3.69 2.82
C VAL A 168 13.82 -4.14 2.11
N LYS A 169 14.92 -3.41 2.28
CA LYS A 169 16.22 -3.77 1.69
C LYS A 169 16.69 -5.15 2.16
N ARG A 170 16.51 -5.48 3.45
CA ARG A 170 16.94 -6.75 4.03
C ARG A 170 16.18 -7.94 3.42
N VAL A 171 14.86 -7.82 3.24
CA VAL A 171 14.03 -8.92 2.74
C VAL A 171 14.04 -9.05 1.22
N LEU A 172 14.48 -8.03 0.49
CA LEU A 172 14.65 -8.07 -0.95
C LEU A 172 15.86 -8.91 -1.35
N LYS A 173 15.70 -9.76 -2.34
CA LYS A 173 16.80 -10.44 -3.04
C LYS A 173 17.70 -9.42 -3.75
N PRO A 174 18.97 -9.75 -3.99
CA PRO A 174 19.82 -8.95 -4.87
C PRO A 174 19.14 -8.69 -6.23
N GLY A 175 19.06 -7.42 -6.63
CA GLY A 175 18.35 -7.00 -7.85
C GLY A 175 16.83 -6.93 -7.73
N GLY A 176 16.28 -7.20 -6.55
CA GLY A 176 14.85 -7.06 -6.27
C GLY A 176 14.38 -5.60 -6.33
N ILE A 177 13.10 -5.41 -6.56
CA ILE A 177 12.47 -4.09 -6.76
C ILE A 177 11.65 -3.69 -5.53
N PHE A 178 11.86 -2.47 -5.05
CA PHE A 178 10.94 -1.81 -4.12
C PHE A 178 10.10 -0.80 -4.90
N SER A 179 8.79 -1.06 -5.00
CA SER A 179 7.82 -0.14 -5.57
C SER A 179 7.04 0.56 -4.45
N TRP A 180 7.18 1.86 -4.38
CA TRP A 180 6.62 2.68 -3.32
C TRP A 180 5.76 3.80 -3.89
N VAL A 181 4.52 3.90 -3.43
CA VAL A 181 3.58 4.97 -3.77
C VAL A 181 2.93 5.47 -2.49
N ASP A 182 3.10 6.74 -2.17
CA ASP A 182 2.51 7.32 -0.96
C ASP A 182 2.31 8.83 -1.10
N LEU A 183 1.51 9.40 -0.19
CA LEU A 183 1.32 10.85 -0.09
C LEU A 183 2.25 11.44 0.97
N ARG A 184 2.79 12.61 0.68
CA ARG A 184 3.62 13.37 1.63
C ARG A 184 3.28 14.85 1.58
N GLY A 185 3.41 15.53 2.72
CA GLY A 185 3.45 16.99 2.74
C GLY A 185 4.68 17.51 1.99
N ALA A 186 4.55 18.65 1.35
CA ALA A 186 5.69 19.24 0.63
C ALA A 186 6.93 19.41 1.51
N ASP A 187 6.72 19.70 2.80
CA ASP A 187 7.80 19.88 3.78
C ASP A 187 8.50 18.56 4.17
N ASP A 188 7.89 17.41 3.87
CA ASP A 188 8.42 16.08 4.24
C ASP A 188 9.23 15.43 3.09
N VAL A 189 9.16 15.98 1.87
CA VAL A 189 9.77 15.37 0.67
C VAL A 189 11.29 15.30 0.78
N ASP A 190 11.96 16.38 1.18
CA ASP A 190 13.43 16.41 1.30
C ASP A 190 13.95 15.39 2.32
N ALA A 191 13.23 15.24 3.44
CA ALA A 191 13.58 14.25 4.46
C ALA A 191 13.43 12.83 3.93
N LEU A 192 12.34 12.56 3.19
CA LEU A 192 12.09 11.27 2.56
C LEU A 192 13.15 10.93 1.50
N GLU A 193 13.49 11.86 0.62
CA GLU A 193 14.56 11.68 -0.35
C GLU A 193 15.90 11.34 0.33
N THR A 194 16.18 11.97 1.47
CA THR A 194 17.38 11.69 2.25
C THR A 194 17.39 10.23 2.75
N VAL A 195 16.25 9.72 3.23
CA VAL A 195 16.11 8.32 3.64
C VAL A 195 16.42 7.37 2.47
N PHE A 196 15.82 7.59 1.31
CA PHE A 196 16.06 6.74 0.13
C PHE A 196 17.52 6.82 -0.34
N LYS A 197 18.12 8.00 -0.40
CA LYS A 197 19.53 8.19 -0.77
C LYS A 197 20.50 7.45 0.16
N HIS A 198 20.19 7.33 1.45
CA HIS A 198 21.04 6.65 2.44
C HIS A 198 20.68 5.17 2.66
N SER A 199 19.59 4.67 2.08
CA SER A 199 19.13 3.29 2.24
C SER A 199 20.07 2.25 1.61
N GLY A 200 20.86 2.67 0.61
CA GLY A 200 21.65 1.79 -0.24
C GLY A 200 20.80 1.06 -1.31
N LEU A 201 19.55 1.50 -1.52
CA LEU A 201 18.77 1.19 -2.72
C LEU A 201 19.09 2.21 -3.81
N THR A 202 18.96 1.82 -5.06
CA THR A 202 19.11 2.73 -6.20
C THR A 202 17.75 3.16 -6.71
N ILE A 203 17.48 4.47 -6.75
CA ILE A 203 16.25 4.99 -7.33
C ILE A 203 16.35 4.82 -8.86
N VAL A 204 15.47 4.00 -9.42
CA VAL A 204 15.44 3.72 -10.88
C VAL A 204 14.33 4.50 -11.58
N LYS A 205 13.30 4.90 -10.86
CA LYS A 205 12.19 5.71 -11.36
C LYS A 205 11.63 6.57 -10.25
N GLU A 206 11.30 7.80 -10.56
CA GLU A 206 10.55 8.71 -9.70
C GLU A 206 9.47 9.40 -10.53
N GLU A 207 8.26 9.53 -9.98
CA GLU A 207 7.12 10.10 -10.67
C GLU A 207 6.18 10.80 -9.69
N VAL A 208 5.75 12.00 -10.02
CA VAL A 208 4.70 12.71 -9.27
C VAL A 208 3.36 12.44 -9.95
N ILE A 209 2.48 11.73 -9.24
CA ILE A 209 1.18 11.29 -9.76
C ILE A 209 -0.01 12.07 -9.18
N THR A 210 0.22 13.24 -8.59
CA THR A 210 -0.83 14.03 -7.92
C THR A 210 -2.03 14.31 -8.83
N GLU A 211 -1.80 14.70 -10.09
CA GLU A 211 -2.90 14.98 -11.04
C GLU A 211 -3.71 13.72 -11.37
N ASN A 212 -3.06 12.56 -11.44
CA ASN A 212 -3.72 11.27 -11.65
C ASN A 212 -4.63 10.90 -10.47
N VAL A 213 -4.15 11.14 -9.25
CA VAL A 213 -4.93 10.90 -8.02
C VAL A 213 -6.11 11.84 -7.93
N LEU A 214 -5.92 13.15 -8.17
CA LEU A 214 -7.02 14.12 -8.18
C LEU A 214 -8.10 13.75 -9.21
N LYS A 215 -7.69 13.35 -10.41
CA LYS A 215 -8.62 12.86 -11.44
C LYS A 215 -9.39 11.61 -11.03
N ALA A 216 -8.74 10.69 -10.30
CA ALA A 216 -9.41 9.50 -9.76
C ALA A 216 -10.46 9.87 -8.71
N LEU A 217 -10.14 10.79 -7.80
CA LEU A 217 -11.06 11.29 -6.78
C LEU A 217 -12.31 11.95 -7.39
N ASP A 218 -12.14 12.76 -8.43
CA ASP A 218 -13.26 13.34 -9.18
C ASP A 218 -14.14 12.24 -9.80
N GLY A 219 -13.52 11.21 -10.38
CA GLY A 219 -14.23 10.07 -10.96
C GLY A 219 -15.01 9.25 -9.93
N ILE A 220 -14.43 9.03 -8.73
CA ILE A 220 -15.08 8.32 -7.61
C ILE A 220 -16.29 9.12 -7.09
N THR A 221 -16.15 10.44 -6.96
CA THR A 221 -17.23 11.33 -6.50
C THR A 221 -18.40 11.31 -7.45
N ASN A 222 -18.15 11.49 -8.74
CA ASN A 222 -19.17 11.48 -9.79
C ASN A 222 -19.92 10.14 -9.93
N ARG A 223 -19.32 9.01 -9.52
CA ARG A 223 -19.99 7.70 -9.48
C ARG A 223 -20.95 7.57 -8.30
N LYS A 224 -20.66 8.20 -7.17
CA LYS A 224 -21.52 8.16 -5.97
C LYS A 224 -22.75 9.06 -6.07
N GLU A 225 -22.75 10.01 -6.98
CA GLU A 225 -23.87 10.93 -7.21
C GLU A 225 -24.87 10.44 -8.29
N LYS A 226 -24.59 9.33 -8.97
CA LYS A 226 -25.48 8.65 -9.93
C LYS A 226 -26.17 7.45 -9.30
#